data_6d5b6e139abf45975ae2dfd02af52c54
#
_entry.id   6d5b6e139abf45975ae2dfd02af52c54
#
_cell.length_a   1.000
_cell.length_b   1.000
_cell.length_c   1.000
_cell.angle_alpha   90.00
_cell.angle_beta   90.00
_cell.angle_gamma   90.00
#
_symmetry.space_group_name_H-M   'P 1'
#
loop_
_entity.id
_entity.type
_entity.pdbx_description
1 polymer ?
#
loop_
_entity_poly.entity_id
_entity_poly.type
_entity_poly.pdbx_seq_one_letter_code
_entity_poly.pdbx_strand_id
1 'polypeptide(L)'
;MLRIGVMVSGGGTNLQAIMDAMDSGRITNTELAVVISNNANAYALERARLRGIEAVCISPREYETRDAFNEAFLAKVDGYQLDLIVLAGFLVAIPAAMTEKYEGRIINIHPSLIPSFCGKGYYGLKVHEAALARGVKVTGATVHFVDEGMDSGPIILQKAVEVEKGDTPEVLQRRVMEQAEWKILPHAIDLIANGKVTVKDGRVSIAR
;
A
#
# COMPACT_ATOMS: atom_id res chain seq x y z
N MET A 1 0.44 -4.01 -20.65
CA MET A 1 1.24 -3.30 -19.60
C MET A 1 0.27 -2.93 -18.50
N LEU A 2 0.58 -3.30 -17.24
CA LEU A 2 -0.28 -3.05 -16.08
C LEU A 2 -0.24 -1.56 -15.72
N ARG A 3 -1.39 -0.90 -15.75
CA ARG A 3 -1.54 0.52 -15.43
C ARG A 3 -1.88 0.69 -13.96
N ILE A 4 -0.95 1.23 -13.15
CA ILE A 4 -1.13 1.34 -11.70
C ILE A 4 -1.32 2.79 -11.23
N GLY A 5 -2.12 2.95 -10.16
CA GLY A 5 -2.20 4.16 -9.37
C GLY A 5 -1.72 3.88 -7.95
N VAL A 6 -0.91 4.78 -7.38
CA VAL A 6 -0.41 4.65 -6.00
C VAL A 6 -1.06 5.70 -5.11
N MET A 7 -1.67 5.25 -4.01
CA MET A 7 -2.32 6.12 -3.04
C MET A 7 -1.48 6.23 -1.77
N VAL A 8 -1.28 7.46 -1.31
CA VAL A 8 -0.38 7.80 -0.21
C VAL A 8 -0.95 8.90 0.67
N SER A 9 -0.54 8.99 1.94
CA SER A 9 -0.94 10.09 2.83
C SER A 9 0.23 10.95 3.33
N GLY A 10 1.47 10.49 3.18
CA GLY A 10 2.63 11.13 3.80
C GLY A 10 3.88 11.17 2.92
N GLY A 11 5.02 10.77 3.49
CA GLY A 11 6.36 10.90 2.90
C GLY A 11 6.61 10.10 1.62
N GLY A 12 5.87 9.01 1.38
CA GLY A 12 5.94 8.23 0.14
C GLY A 12 7.21 7.39 0.00
N THR A 13 7.72 6.81 1.09
CA THR A 13 8.92 5.96 1.01
C THR A 13 8.65 4.66 0.25
N ASN A 14 7.47 4.07 0.40
CA ASN A 14 7.03 2.93 -0.41
C ASN A 14 6.81 3.31 -1.88
N LEU A 15 6.27 4.50 -2.17
CA LEU A 15 6.19 5.03 -3.53
C LEU A 15 7.60 5.15 -4.15
N GLN A 16 8.57 5.68 -3.39
CA GLN A 16 9.95 5.77 -3.86
C GLN A 16 10.51 4.39 -4.20
N ALA A 17 10.27 3.39 -3.33
CA ALA A 17 10.73 2.03 -3.58
C ALA A 17 10.11 1.40 -4.85
N ILE A 18 8.85 1.72 -5.15
CA ILE A 18 8.19 1.32 -6.41
C ILE A 18 8.88 1.97 -7.60
N MET A 19 9.08 3.28 -7.58
CA MET A 19 9.73 4.03 -8.67
C MET A 19 11.15 3.53 -8.92
N ASP A 20 11.93 3.33 -7.86
CA ASP A 20 13.31 2.80 -7.97
C ASP A 20 13.35 1.37 -8.50
N ALA A 21 12.32 0.58 -8.19
CA ALA A 21 12.19 -0.78 -8.72
C ALA A 21 11.82 -0.79 -10.21
N MET A 22 11.01 0.17 -10.66
CA MET A 22 10.71 0.37 -12.08
C MET A 22 11.96 0.80 -12.87
N ASP A 23 12.71 1.78 -12.36
CA ASP A 23 13.94 2.28 -12.98
C ASP A 23 15.02 1.19 -13.10
N SER A 24 15.10 0.32 -12.08
CA SER A 24 16.07 -0.79 -12.06
C SER A 24 15.61 -2.05 -12.80
N GLY A 25 14.43 -2.05 -13.39
CA GLY A 25 13.87 -3.21 -14.07
C GLY A 25 13.42 -4.36 -13.14
N ARG A 26 13.30 -4.11 -11.83
CA ARG A 26 12.75 -5.08 -10.87
C ARG A 26 11.22 -5.15 -10.91
N ILE A 27 10.57 -4.10 -11.38
CA ILE A 27 9.17 -4.11 -11.80
C ILE A 27 9.17 -4.00 -13.31
N THR A 28 8.56 -4.97 -13.96
CA THR A 28 8.44 -5.04 -15.42
C THR A 28 6.98 -4.89 -15.83
N ASN A 29 6.74 -4.65 -17.10
CA ASN A 29 5.40 -4.66 -17.69
C ASN A 29 4.36 -3.76 -16.96
N THR A 30 4.82 -2.65 -16.36
CA THR A 30 4.03 -1.76 -15.51
C THR A 30 4.21 -0.30 -15.90
N GLU A 31 3.13 0.48 -15.83
CA GLU A 31 3.09 1.93 -15.97
C GLU A 31 2.54 2.56 -14.68
N LEU A 32 3.26 3.50 -14.06
CA LEU A 32 2.76 4.31 -12.95
C LEU A 32 2.04 5.55 -13.50
N ALA A 33 0.72 5.47 -13.57
CA ALA A 33 -0.11 6.48 -14.23
C ALA A 33 -0.36 7.71 -13.35
N VAL A 34 -0.55 7.51 -12.05
CA VAL A 34 -0.91 8.58 -11.13
C VAL A 34 -0.51 8.26 -9.70
N VAL A 35 -0.16 9.29 -8.94
CA VAL A 35 -0.04 9.27 -7.48
C VAL A 35 -1.13 10.15 -6.88
N ILE A 36 -1.95 9.56 -6.02
CA ILE A 36 -3.07 10.23 -5.37
C ILE A 36 -2.79 10.35 -3.87
N SER A 37 -2.99 11.54 -3.32
CA SER A 37 -2.93 11.76 -1.87
C SER A 37 -4.20 12.41 -1.35
N ASN A 38 -4.57 12.11 -0.11
CA ASN A 38 -5.61 12.80 0.63
C ASN A 38 -5.09 14.06 1.36
N ASN A 39 -3.79 14.34 1.24
CA ASN A 39 -3.11 15.44 1.89
C ASN A 39 -2.27 16.22 0.86
N ALA A 40 -2.60 17.48 0.64
CA ALA A 40 -1.90 18.35 -0.31
C ALA A 40 -0.40 18.54 0.04
N ASN A 41 -0.06 18.42 1.33
CA ASN A 41 1.31 18.56 1.83
C ASN A 41 2.09 17.23 1.87
N ALA A 42 1.54 16.16 1.33
CA ALA A 42 2.24 14.87 1.26
C ALA A 42 3.47 14.98 0.36
N TYR A 43 4.65 14.71 0.91
CA TYR A 43 5.91 14.76 0.15
C TYR A 43 5.93 13.73 -0.99
N ALA A 44 5.10 12.69 -0.89
CA ALA A 44 4.88 11.74 -1.98
C ALA A 44 4.43 12.40 -3.29
N LEU A 45 3.62 13.47 -3.24
CA LEU A 45 3.21 14.22 -4.43
C LEU A 45 4.39 14.92 -5.10
N GLU A 46 5.32 15.45 -4.30
CA GLU A 46 6.55 16.06 -4.81
C GLU A 46 7.46 15.03 -5.45
N ARG A 47 7.62 13.85 -4.84
CA ARG A 47 8.37 12.74 -5.44
C ARG A 47 7.83 12.36 -6.83
N ALA A 48 6.50 12.31 -6.99
CA ALA A 48 5.85 12.01 -8.26
C ALA A 48 6.11 13.10 -9.30
N ARG A 49 5.95 14.38 -8.92
CA ARG A 49 6.18 15.53 -9.82
C ARG A 49 7.62 15.58 -10.33
N LEU A 50 8.60 15.33 -9.46
CA LEU A 50 10.03 15.26 -9.84
C LEU A 50 10.34 14.16 -10.87
N ARG A 51 9.48 13.16 -10.97
CA ARG A 51 9.56 12.06 -11.97
C ARG A 51 8.65 12.28 -13.17
N GLY A 52 7.97 13.41 -13.28
CA GLY A 52 6.99 13.68 -14.34
C GLY A 52 5.73 12.83 -14.27
N ILE A 53 5.43 12.24 -13.10
CA ILE A 53 4.24 11.43 -12.86
C ILE A 53 3.12 12.34 -12.38
N GLU A 54 1.91 12.13 -12.89
CA GLU A 54 0.74 12.90 -12.46
C GLU A 54 0.52 12.74 -10.94
N ALA A 55 0.40 13.87 -10.24
CA ALA A 55 0.29 13.93 -8.79
C ALA A 55 -0.95 14.76 -8.39
N VAL A 56 -1.91 14.10 -7.77
CA VAL A 56 -3.24 14.66 -7.47
C VAL A 56 -3.53 14.59 -5.98
N CYS A 57 -4.08 15.67 -5.43
CA CYS A 57 -4.68 15.66 -4.10
C CYS A 57 -6.20 15.56 -4.21
N ILE A 58 -6.79 14.66 -3.43
CA ILE A 58 -8.24 14.56 -3.24
C ILE A 58 -8.48 14.43 -1.74
N SER A 59 -8.75 15.57 -1.09
CA SER A 59 -8.88 15.62 0.36
C SER A 59 -10.33 15.47 0.82
N PRO A 60 -10.62 14.61 1.81
CA PRO A 60 -11.96 14.55 2.41
C PRO A 60 -12.43 15.88 2.98
N ARG A 61 -11.50 16.79 3.29
CA ARG A 61 -11.79 18.12 3.87
C ARG A 61 -12.38 19.11 2.87
N GLU A 62 -12.33 18.81 1.56
CA GLU A 62 -12.85 19.63 0.48
C GLU A 62 -14.32 19.32 0.17
N TYR A 63 -14.92 18.38 0.88
CA TYR A 63 -16.29 17.92 0.65
C TYR A 63 -17.14 18.07 1.92
N GLU A 64 -18.40 18.45 1.74
CA GLU A 64 -19.33 18.67 2.85
C GLU A 64 -19.70 17.37 3.58
N THR A 65 -19.75 16.26 2.85
CA THR A 65 -20.10 14.94 3.41
C THR A 65 -19.11 13.86 3.00
N ARG A 66 -19.08 12.79 3.76
CA ARG A 66 -18.27 11.61 3.43
C ARG A 66 -18.72 10.97 2.10
N ASP A 67 -20.02 10.95 1.85
CA ASP A 67 -20.57 10.35 0.63
C ASP A 67 -20.17 11.16 -0.60
N ALA A 68 -20.26 12.49 -0.55
CA ALA A 68 -19.79 13.36 -1.61
C ALA A 68 -18.29 13.15 -1.92
N PHE A 69 -17.47 13.01 -0.86
CA PHE A 69 -16.06 12.65 -1.04
C PHE A 69 -15.90 11.28 -1.70
N ASN A 70 -16.61 10.25 -1.23
CA ASN A 70 -16.51 8.89 -1.73
C ASN A 70 -16.87 8.80 -3.22
N GLU A 71 -17.93 9.49 -3.65
CA GLU A 71 -18.36 9.56 -5.05
C GLU A 71 -17.33 10.26 -5.92
N ALA A 72 -16.86 11.44 -5.49
CA ALA A 72 -15.85 12.20 -6.23
C ALA A 72 -14.51 11.46 -6.31
N PHE A 73 -14.12 10.79 -5.23
CA PHE A 73 -12.90 9.99 -5.17
C PHE A 73 -12.94 8.83 -6.15
N LEU A 74 -14.04 8.06 -6.14
CA LEU A 74 -14.25 6.96 -7.08
C LEU A 74 -14.26 7.44 -8.53
N ALA A 75 -15.04 8.50 -8.84
CA ALA A 75 -15.10 9.06 -10.17
C ALA A 75 -13.73 9.54 -10.69
N LYS A 76 -12.92 10.14 -9.81
CA LYS A 76 -11.57 10.58 -10.16
C LYS A 76 -10.64 9.40 -10.45
N VAL A 77 -10.70 8.36 -9.63
CA VAL A 77 -9.91 7.13 -9.83
C VAL A 77 -10.31 6.43 -11.12
N ASP A 78 -11.62 6.35 -11.41
CA ASP A 78 -12.15 5.75 -12.65
C ASP A 78 -11.61 6.44 -13.91
N GLY A 79 -11.46 7.77 -13.85
CA GLY A 79 -10.92 8.55 -14.96
C GLY A 79 -9.51 8.15 -15.39
N TYR A 80 -8.74 7.51 -14.50
CA TYR A 80 -7.37 7.05 -14.80
C TYR A 80 -7.34 5.66 -15.45
N GLN A 81 -8.44 4.92 -15.47
CA GLN A 81 -8.52 3.58 -16.06
C GLN A 81 -7.43 2.63 -15.53
N LEU A 82 -7.32 2.55 -14.19
CA LEU A 82 -6.30 1.76 -13.52
C LEU A 82 -6.62 0.26 -13.55
N ASP A 83 -5.61 -0.55 -13.84
CA ASP A 83 -5.68 -2.01 -13.72
C ASP A 83 -5.44 -2.44 -12.26
N LEU A 84 -4.58 -1.72 -11.54
CA LEU A 84 -4.25 -2.00 -10.14
C LEU A 84 -4.12 -0.70 -9.34
N ILE A 85 -4.67 -0.71 -8.15
CA ILE A 85 -4.53 0.35 -7.15
C ILE A 85 -3.63 -0.16 -6.03
N VAL A 86 -2.62 0.63 -5.69
CA VAL A 86 -1.65 0.30 -4.64
C VAL A 86 -1.79 1.29 -3.48
N LEU A 87 -2.20 0.79 -2.32
CA LEU A 87 -2.23 1.57 -1.10
C LEU A 87 -0.86 1.50 -0.42
N ALA A 88 -0.16 2.61 -0.38
CA ALA A 88 1.20 2.71 0.15
C ALA A 88 1.27 3.73 1.31
N GLY A 89 0.67 3.38 2.43
CA GLY A 89 0.49 4.29 3.56
C GLY A 89 -0.63 5.29 3.32
N PHE A 90 -1.75 4.84 2.78
CA PHE A 90 -2.97 5.63 2.59
C PHE A 90 -3.88 5.47 3.81
N LEU A 91 -4.13 6.57 4.53
CA LEU A 91 -4.80 6.56 5.83
C LEU A 91 -6.31 6.85 5.77
N VAL A 92 -6.85 7.04 4.58
CA VAL A 92 -8.30 7.22 4.38
C VAL A 92 -8.91 5.86 4.04
N ALA A 93 -10.01 5.53 4.74
CA ALA A 93 -10.73 4.29 4.44
C ALA A 93 -11.25 4.29 3.00
N ILE A 94 -11.01 3.20 2.29
CA ILE A 94 -11.48 3.01 0.93
C ILE A 94 -13.01 2.84 0.94
N PRO A 95 -13.76 3.55 0.08
CA PRO A 95 -15.22 3.37 -0.02
C PRO A 95 -15.60 1.95 -0.43
N ALA A 96 -16.69 1.41 0.12
CA ALA A 96 -17.21 0.09 -0.24
C ALA A 96 -17.46 -0.05 -1.76
N ALA A 97 -18.07 0.96 -2.37
CA ALA A 97 -18.27 0.97 -3.83
C ALA A 97 -16.96 0.86 -4.64
N MET A 98 -15.84 1.30 -4.06
CA MET A 98 -14.53 1.16 -4.69
C MET A 98 -13.96 -0.25 -4.50
N THR A 99 -14.11 -0.86 -3.32
CA THR A 99 -13.67 -2.24 -3.08
C THR A 99 -14.48 -3.23 -3.94
N GLU A 100 -15.77 -3.01 -4.10
CA GLU A 100 -16.62 -3.80 -5.01
C GLU A 100 -16.19 -3.64 -6.48
N LYS A 101 -16.06 -2.41 -6.96
CA LYS A 101 -15.71 -2.12 -8.36
C LYS A 101 -14.32 -2.60 -8.75
N TYR A 102 -13.38 -2.49 -7.84
CA TYR A 102 -11.97 -2.88 -8.03
C TYR A 102 -11.63 -4.17 -7.27
N GLU A 103 -12.61 -5.09 -7.14
CA GLU A 103 -12.38 -6.40 -6.50
C GLU A 103 -11.18 -7.11 -7.15
N GLY A 104 -10.26 -7.59 -6.31
CA GLY A 104 -9.02 -8.23 -6.76
C GLY A 104 -8.02 -7.29 -7.46
N ARG A 105 -8.26 -5.97 -7.45
CA ARG A 105 -7.41 -4.95 -8.10
C ARG A 105 -6.97 -3.83 -7.15
N ILE A 106 -7.08 -4.03 -5.85
CA ILE A 106 -6.51 -3.13 -4.83
C ILE A 106 -5.59 -3.97 -3.96
N ILE A 107 -4.35 -3.52 -3.78
CA ILE A 107 -3.41 -4.11 -2.83
C ILE A 107 -2.97 -3.09 -1.80
N ASN A 108 -2.61 -3.56 -0.61
CA ASN A 108 -2.10 -2.74 0.48
C ASN A 108 -0.82 -3.31 1.05
N ILE A 109 0.10 -2.45 1.48
CA ILE A 109 1.24 -2.80 2.32
C ILE A 109 0.94 -2.45 3.78
N HIS A 110 0.99 -3.44 4.66
CA HIS A 110 0.79 -3.26 6.10
C HIS A 110 2.08 -3.63 6.86
N PRO A 111 2.54 -2.79 7.82
CA PRO A 111 3.85 -2.95 8.46
C PRO A 111 3.83 -3.95 9.62
N SER A 112 3.13 -5.08 9.46
CA SER A 112 3.16 -6.21 10.38
C SER A 112 2.98 -7.54 9.65
N LEU A 113 3.18 -8.64 10.35
CA LEU A 113 2.82 -9.98 9.90
C LEU A 113 1.34 -10.24 10.24
N ILE A 114 0.43 -9.92 9.33
CA ILE A 114 -1.01 -10.19 9.50
C ILE A 114 -1.21 -11.70 9.82
N PRO A 115 -2.04 -12.05 10.82
CA PRO A 115 -3.08 -11.26 11.48
C PRO A 115 -2.64 -10.52 12.76
N SER A 116 -1.37 -10.41 13.05
CA SER A 116 -0.88 -9.68 14.24
C SER A 116 -0.80 -8.17 13.96
N PHE A 117 -1.16 -7.35 14.94
CA PHE A 117 -1.02 -5.88 14.92
C PHE A 117 -1.59 -5.23 13.66
N CYS A 118 -2.80 -5.64 13.27
CA CYS A 118 -3.53 -5.13 12.10
C CYS A 118 -4.98 -4.77 12.47
N GLY A 119 -5.70 -4.15 11.55
CA GLY A 119 -7.07 -3.71 11.75
C GLY A 119 -7.17 -2.32 12.40
N LYS A 120 -8.33 -2.02 13.00
CA LYS A 120 -8.64 -0.70 13.53
C LYS A 120 -7.63 -0.22 14.58
N GLY A 121 -7.02 0.93 14.32
CA GLY A 121 -6.05 1.55 15.23
C GLY A 121 -4.60 1.19 14.99
N TYR A 122 -4.31 0.20 14.16
CA TYR A 122 -2.95 -0.21 13.80
C TYR A 122 -2.50 0.43 12.48
N TYR A 123 -1.80 1.54 12.57
CA TYR A 123 -1.22 2.25 11.42
C TYR A 123 0.05 3.02 11.81
N GLY A 124 0.94 3.20 10.87
CA GLY A 124 2.17 3.97 11.05
C GLY A 124 3.00 3.47 12.22
N LEU A 125 3.45 4.39 13.07
CA LEU A 125 4.31 4.08 14.23
C LEU A 125 3.62 3.22 15.28
N LYS A 126 2.28 3.31 15.41
CA LYS A 126 1.49 2.56 16.40
C LYS A 126 1.63 1.05 16.27
N VAL A 127 1.86 0.55 15.06
CA VAL A 127 2.10 -0.88 14.82
C VAL A 127 3.38 -1.33 15.52
N HIS A 128 4.45 -0.55 15.40
CA HIS A 128 5.75 -0.85 15.98
C HIS A 128 5.77 -0.65 17.50
N GLU A 129 5.08 0.38 18.00
CA GLU A 129 4.83 0.58 19.44
C GLU A 129 4.14 -0.64 20.05
N ALA A 130 3.08 -1.14 19.41
CA ALA A 130 2.34 -2.31 19.89
C ALA A 130 3.17 -3.60 19.84
N ALA A 131 3.96 -3.80 18.78
CA ALA A 131 4.85 -4.94 18.64
C ALA A 131 5.91 -4.96 19.76
N LEU A 132 6.54 -3.82 20.04
CA LEU A 132 7.51 -3.67 21.14
C LEU A 132 6.86 -3.85 22.51
N ALA A 133 5.71 -3.23 22.75
CA ALA A 133 4.97 -3.36 24.01
C ALA A 133 4.54 -4.81 24.28
N ARG A 134 4.19 -5.57 23.24
CA ARG A 134 3.84 -6.99 23.36
C ARG A 134 5.08 -7.87 23.59
N GLY A 135 6.26 -7.38 23.25
CA GLY A 135 7.53 -8.11 23.41
C GLY A 135 7.75 -9.22 22.39
N VAL A 136 7.19 -9.10 21.19
CA VAL A 136 7.43 -10.05 20.10
C VAL A 136 8.92 -10.04 19.70
N LYS A 137 9.42 -11.17 19.21
CA LYS A 137 10.80 -11.30 18.75
C LYS A 137 10.92 -11.13 17.24
N VAL A 138 9.81 -11.28 16.54
CA VAL A 138 9.70 -11.18 15.08
C VAL A 138 8.48 -10.34 14.75
N THR A 139 8.64 -9.40 13.84
CA THR A 139 7.60 -8.63 13.17
C THR A 139 7.82 -8.70 11.66
N GLY A 140 7.34 -7.76 10.88
CA GLY A 140 7.57 -7.74 9.44
C GLY A 140 6.57 -6.88 8.69
N ALA A 141 6.34 -7.24 7.43
CA ALA A 141 5.35 -6.58 6.58
C ALA A 141 4.55 -7.60 5.76
N THR A 142 3.36 -7.20 5.36
CA THR A 142 2.42 -7.99 4.56
C THR A 142 1.91 -7.17 3.39
N VAL A 143 1.98 -7.72 2.18
CA VAL A 143 1.20 -7.25 1.02
C VAL A 143 0.00 -8.16 0.85
N HIS A 144 -1.19 -7.56 0.80
CA HIS A 144 -2.44 -8.31 0.65
C HIS A 144 -3.40 -7.59 -0.30
N PHE A 145 -4.34 -8.31 -0.85
CA PHE A 145 -5.49 -7.71 -1.52
C PHE A 145 -6.39 -7.04 -0.50
N VAL A 146 -7.04 -5.96 -0.92
CA VAL A 146 -8.03 -5.25 -0.10
C VAL A 146 -9.41 -5.79 -0.42
N ASP A 147 -10.14 -6.16 0.63
CA ASP A 147 -11.55 -6.55 0.61
C ASP A 147 -12.39 -5.57 1.45
N GLU A 148 -13.61 -5.93 1.80
CA GLU A 148 -14.50 -5.09 2.63
C GLU A 148 -14.01 -4.95 4.08
N GLY A 149 -13.20 -5.90 4.55
CA GLY A 149 -12.63 -5.88 5.90
C GLY A 149 -11.36 -5.03 5.99
N MET A 150 -10.95 -4.74 7.22
CA MET A 150 -9.71 -4.01 7.45
C MET A 150 -8.55 -5.00 7.61
N ASP A 151 -7.59 -4.95 6.71
CA ASP A 151 -6.40 -5.81 6.67
C ASP A 151 -6.73 -7.32 6.65
N SER A 152 -7.85 -7.72 6.04
CA SER A 152 -8.39 -9.10 6.07
C SER A 152 -8.28 -9.86 4.76
N GLY A 153 -8.02 -9.17 3.67
CA GLY A 153 -7.98 -9.76 2.33
C GLY A 153 -6.82 -10.74 2.08
N PRO A 154 -6.86 -11.48 0.98
CA PRO A 154 -5.90 -12.53 0.66
C PRO A 154 -4.46 -12.03 0.64
N ILE A 155 -3.59 -12.72 1.38
CA ILE A 155 -2.17 -12.35 1.53
C ILE A 155 -1.39 -12.77 0.29
N ILE A 156 -0.63 -11.83 -0.29
CA ILE A 156 0.23 -12.05 -1.46
C ILE A 156 1.63 -12.42 -1.01
N LEU A 157 2.27 -11.55 -0.22
CA LEU A 157 3.63 -11.75 0.28
C LEU A 157 3.73 -11.29 1.73
N GLN A 158 4.57 -11.99 2.48
CA GLN A 158 4.99 -11.59 3.83
C GLN A 158 6.50 -11.69 3.96
N LYS A 159 7.10 -10.81 4.74
CA LYS A 159 8.51 -10.86 5.07
C LYS A 159 8.73 -10.55 6.54
N ALA A 160 9.34 -11.49 7.24
CA ALA A 160 9.70 -11.37 8.64
C ALA A 160 10.94 -10.48 8.83
N VAL A 161 10.94 -9.76 9.95
CA VAL A 161 12.02 -8.88 10.42
C VAL A 161 12.20 -9.11 11.93
N GLU A 162 13.43 -9.27 12.39
CA GLU A 162 13.74 -9.45 13.81
C GLU A 162 13.58 -8.15 14.60
N VAL A 163 13.09 -8.29 15.82
CA VAL A 163 13.06 -7.21 16.83
C VAL A 163 14.32 -7.34 17.68
N GLU A 164 15.13 -6.29 17.71
CA GLU A 164 16.39 -6.28 18.43
C GLU A 164 16.27 -5.66 19.82
N LYS A 165 17.16 -6.04 20.71
CA LYS A 165 17.19 -5.46 22.07
C LYS A 165 17.50 -3.97 22.01
N GLY A 166 16.61 -3.16 22.59
CA GLY A 166 16.79 -1.70 22.65
C GLY A 166 16.16 -0.96 21.47
N ASP A 167 15.44 -1.65 20.61
CA ASP A 167 14.68 -0.99 19.54
C ASP A 167 13.70 0.05 20.11
N THR A 168 13.70 1.23 19.52
CA THR A 168 12.57 2.17 19.60
C THR A 168 11.58 1.92 18.49
N PRO A 169 10.33 2.42 18.58
CA PRO A 169 9.36 2.30 17.51
C PRO A 169 9.87 2.80 16.15
N GLU A 170 10.60 3.91 16.15
CA GLU A 170 11.16 4.52 14.94
C GLU A 170 12.27 3.66 14.31
N VAL A 171 13.13 3.07 15.15
CA VAL A 171 14.22 2.17 14.70
C VAL A 171 13.62 0.92 14.08
N LEU A 172 12.62 0.33 14.75
CA LEU A 172 11.94 -0.86 14.25
C LEU A 172 11.16 -0.56 12.96
N GLN A 173 10.45 0.58 12.90
CA GLN A 173 9.75 1.03 11.70
C GLN A 173 10.71 1.13 10.50
N ARG A 174 11.86 1.80 10.70
CA ARG A 174 12.86 1.94 9.63
C ARG A 174 13.37 0.58 9.16
N ARG A 175 13.66 -0.33 10.10
CA ARG A 175 14.12 -1.68 9.76
C ARG A 175 13.06 -2.46 8.97
N VAL A 176 11.80 -2.38 9.37
CA VAL A 176 10.69 -3.02 8.63
C VAL A 176 10.54 -2.43 7.23
N MET A 177 10.64 -1.11 7.08
CA MET A 177 10.63 -0.47 5.76
C MET A 177 11.77 -0.99 4.88
N GLU A 178 13.01 -0.94 5.36
CA GLU A 178 14.22 -1.29 4.58
C GLU A 178 14.33 -2.79 4.28
N GLN A 179 13.99 -3.64 5.24
CA GLN A 179 14.18 -5.07 5.12
C GLN A 179 12.97 -5.81 4.54
N ALA A 180 11.76 -5.25 4.68
CA ALA A 180 10.53 -5.89 4.25
C ALA A 180 9.73 -5.06 3.23
N GLU A 181 9.16 -3.92 3.63
CA GLU A 181 8.19 -3.20 2.81
C GLU A 181 8.73 -2.84 1.42
N TRP A 182 9.91 -2.19 1.34
CA TRP A 182 10.53 -1.76 0.08
C TRP A 182 11.02 -2.91 -0.81
N LYS A 183 10.93 -4.14 -0.32
CA LYS A 183 11.25 -5.35 -1.09
C LYS A 183 10.01 -6.05 -1.59
N ILE A 184 9.06 -6.32 -0.67
CA ILE A 184 7.90 -7.16 -1.01
C ILE A 184 6.82 -6.40 -1.78
N LEU A 185 6.64 -5.09 -1.57
CA LEU A 185 5.64 -4.33 -2.31
C LEU A 185 5.99 -4.22 -3.81
N PRO A 186 7.20 -3.81 -4.21
CA PRO A 186 7.61 -3.86 -5.62
C PRO A 186 7.52 -5.26 -6.22
N HIS A 187 7.92 -6.28 -5.46
CA HIS A 187 7.86 -7.68 -5.93
C HIS A 187 6.41 -8.14 -6.17
N ALA A 188 5.49 -7.80 -5.27
CA ALA A 188 4.08 -8.13 -5.47
C ALA A 188 3.49 -7.48 -6.72
N ILE A 189 3.85 -6.21 -6.99
CA ILE A 189 3.43 -5.50 -8.20
C ILE A 189 3.98 -6.22 -9.45
N ASP A 190 5.25 -6.59 -9.46
CA ASP A 190 5.86 -7.30 -10.59
C ASP A 190 5.20 -8.66 -10.83
N LEU A 191 4.91 -9.43 -9.77
CA LEU A 191 4.21 -10.71 -9.88
C LEU A 191 2.81 -10.54 -10.49
N ILE A 192 2.07 -9.51 -10.08
CA ILE A 192 0.73 -9.22 -10.64
C ILE A 192 0.85 -8.80 -12.10
N ALA A 193 1.78 -7.89 -12.43
CA ALA A 193 1.99 -7.38 -13.77
C ALA A 193 2.34 -8.47 -14.80
N ASN A 194 2.95 -9.56 -14.32
CA ASN A 194 3.34 -10.70 -15.15
C ASN A 194 2.37 -11.90 -15.04
N GLY A 195 1.16 -11.70 -14.46
CA GLY A 195 0.12 -12.73 -14.39
C GLY A 195 0.47 -13.93 -13.51
N LYS A 196 1.41 -13.76 -12.57
CA LYS A 196 1.89 -14.84 -11.70
C LYS A 196 1.05 -15.04 -10.44
N VAL A 197 0.09 -14.16 -10.18
CA VAL A 197 -0.75 -14.20 -8.97
C VAL A 197 -2.15 -14.67 -9.33
N THR A 198 -2.62 -15.70 -8.63
CA THR A 198 -4.01 -16.18 -8.73
C THR A 198 -4.62 -16.26 -7.33
N VAL A 199 -5.90 -15.92 -7.22
CA VAL A 199 -6.66 -16.03 -5.97
C VAL A 199 -7.71 -17.12 -6.15
N LYS A 200 -7.74 -18.10 -5.24
CA LYS A 200 -8.76 -19.15 -5.19
C LYS A 200 -9.14 -19.42 -3.74
N ASP A 201 -10.43 -19.43 -3.45
CA ASP A 201 -10.99 -19.71 -2.12
C ASP A 201 -10.33 -18.83 -1.02
N GLY A 202 -10.13 -17.51 -1.30
CA GLY A 202 -9.50 -16.56 -0.40
C GLY A 202 -7.99 -16.76 -0.19
N ARG A 203 -7.33 -17.58 -0.98
CA ARG A 203 -5.88 -17.85 -0.89
C ARG A 203 -5.17 -17.49 -2.18
N VAL A 204 -4.01 -16.90 -2.02
CA VAL A 204 -3.12 -16.55 -3.14
C VAL A 204 -2.20 -17.71 -3.46
N SER A 205 -2.06 -17.99 -4.75
CA SER A 205 -1.02 -18.86 -5.31
C SER A 205 -0.13 -18.06 -6.26
N ILE A 206 1.17 -18.28 -6.18
CA ILE A 206 2.16 -17.62 -7.02
C ILE A 206 2.76 -18.67 -7.96
N ALA A 207 2.65 -18.44 -9.28
CA ALA A 207 3.29 -19.27 -10.29
C ALA A 207 4.82 -19.08 -10.24
N ARG A 208 5.56 -20.18 -10.32
CA ARG A 208 7.03 -20.19 -10.36
C ARG A 208 7.59 -19.76 -11.72
#